data_114f88a24cc3b4b7e37c48b077f6e11e
#
_entry.id   114f88a24cc3b4b7e37c48b077f6e11e
#
_cell.length_a   1.000
_cell.length_b   1.000
_cell.length_c   1.000
_cell.angle_alpha   90.00
_cell.angle_beta   90.00
_cell.angle_gamma   90.00
#
_symmetry.space_group_name_H-M   'P 1'
#
loop_
_entity.id
_entity.type
_entity.pdbx_description
1 polymer ?
#
loop_
_entity_poly.entity_id
_entity_poly.type
_entity_poly.pdbx_seq_one_letter_code
_entity_poly.pdbx_strand_id
1 'polypeptide(L)'
;MAHNLASELSGGQSKLVDIGRSMMGDPKLLLLDEPVAGVAGPLAMKIFNNLRQIVDETGISVLIIEHNMDFILRQGVDKIVVMNEGEILMVGTPDEVRSNREVIEAYLGAAGEESGGEEE
;
A
#
# COMPACT_ATOMS: atom_id res chain seq x y z
N MET A 1 -31.75 3.98 4.81
CA MET A 1 -30.53 3.59 5.53
C MET A 1 -29.59 2.74 4.70
N ALA A 2 -30.08 1.70 4.06
CA ALA A 2 -29.21 0.80 3.27
C ALA A 2 -28.51 1.53 2.12
N HIS A 3 -29.21 2.39 1.41
CA HIS A 3 -28.59 3.13 0.30
C HIS A 3 -27.63 4.22 0.79
N ASN A 4 -27.86 4.75 2.00
CA ASN A 4 -26.90 5.66 2.60
C ASN A 4 -25.61 4.95 2.98
N LEU A 5 -25.74 3.72 3.49
CA LEU A 5 -24.56 2.90 3.78
C LEU A 5 -23.79 2.56 2.53
N ALA A 6 -24.48 2.26 1.43
CA ALA A 6 -23.81 1.97 0.17
C ALA A 6 -23.05 3.21 -0.35
N SER A 7 -23.62 4.40 -0.16
CA SER A 7 -22.98 5.65 -0.50
C SER A 7 -21.76 5.90 0.35
N GLU A 8 -21.86 5.64 1.65
CA GLU A 8 -20.77 5.82 2.60
C GLU A 8 -19.67 4.78 2.41
N LEU A 9 -20.00 3.61 1.85
CA LEU A 9 -19.05 2.56 1.59
C LEU A 9 -18.25 2.77 0.30
N SER A 10 -18.22 3.99 -0.21
CA SER A 10 -17.40 4.29 -1.38
C SER A 10 -15.92 4.31 -0.99
N GLY A 11 -15.05 4.14 -1.94
CA GLY A 11 -13.61 4.24 -1.72
C GLY A 11 -13.07 3.16 -0.79
N GLY A 12 -12.44 3.57 0.30
CA GLY A 12 -11.73 2.66 1.18
C GLY A 12 -12.60 1.66 1.90
N GLN A 13 -13.83 2.03 2.23
CA GLN A 13 -14.73 1.11 2.92
C GLN A 13 -15.18 -0.02 2.00
N SER A 14 -15.42 0.28 0.72
CA SER A 14 -15.70 -0.75 -0.27
C SER A 14 -14.52 -1.70 -0.41
N LYS A 15 -13.31 -1.17 -0.37
CA LYS A 15 -12.10 -1.97 -0.44
C LYS A 15 -11.96 -2.90 0.77
N LEU A 16 -12.30 -2.44 1.96
CA LEU A 16 -12.31 -3.29 3.15
C LEU A 16 -13.32 -4.43 3.03
N VAL A 17 -14.48 -4.15 2.47
CA VAL A 17 -15.50 -5.18 2.23
C VAL A 17 -14.99 -6.21 1.22
N ASP A 18 -14.34 -5.76 0.15
CA ASP A 18 -13.77 -6.64 -0.86
C ASP A 18 -12.68 -7.54 -0.27
N ILE A 19 -11.82 -6.99 0.58
CA ILE A 19 -10.79 -7.75 1.27
C ILE A 19 -11.42 -8.81 2.16
N GLY A 20 -12.43 -8.43 2.95
CA GLY A 20 -13.14 -9.36 3.80
C GLY A 20 -13.77 -10.50 3.02
N ARG A 21 -14.37 -10.17 1.88
CA ARG A 21 -14.98 -11.15 1.00
C ARG A 21 -13.94 -12.13 0.45
N SER A 22 -12.77 -11.62 0.07
CA SER A 22 -11.67 -12.46 -0.42
C SER A 22 -11.19 -13.43 0.64
N MET A 23 -11.29 -13.07 1.92
CA MET A 23 -10.86 -13.92 3.02
C MET A 23 -11.82 -15.08 3.30
N MET A 24 -13.04 -15.03 2.80
CA MET A 24 -14.04 -16.07 3.07
C MET A 24 -13.65 -17.42 2.49
N GLY A 25 -12.81 -17.45 1.48
CA GLY A 25 -12.32 -18.69 0.88
C GLY A 25 -11.11 -19.30 1.58
N ASP A 26 -10.70 -18.72 2.71
CA ASP A 26 -9.54 -19.16 3.48
C ASP A 26 -8.28 -19.25 2.62
N PRO A 27 -7.89 -18.17 1.93
CA PRO A 27 -6.73 -18.20 1.04
C PRO A 27 -5.43 -18.24 1.84
N LYS A 28 -4.36 -18.72 1.18
CA LYS A 28 -3.01 -18.67 1.75
C LYS A 28 -2.25 -17.45 1.28
N LEU A 29 -2.65 -16.90 0.15
CA LEU A 29 -2.05 -15.70 -0.42
C LEU A 29 -3.16 -14.79 -0.93
N LEU A 30 -3.09 -13.53 -0.57
CA LEU A 30 -4.01 -12.51 -1.02
C LEU A 30 -3.25 -11.52 -1.91
N LEU A 31 -3.77 -11.28 -3.11
CA LEU A 31 -3.16 -10.34 -4.05
C LEU A 31 -4.06 -9.11 -4.16
N LEU A 32 -3.48 -7.94 -3.90
CA LEU A 32 -4.21 -6.67 -3.92
C LEU A 32 -3.50 -5.69 -4.86
N ASP A 33 -4.22 -5.22 -5.87
CA ASP A 33 -3.68 -4.27 -6.84
C ASP A 33 -4.22 -2.88 -6.50
N GLU A 34 -3.34 -2.01 -6.06
CA GLU A 34 -3.63 -0.64 -5.67
C GLU A 34 -4.84 -0.52 -4.73
N PRO A 35 -4.81 -1.22 -3.58
CA PRO A 35 -5.98 -1.28 -2.70
C PRO A 35 -6.36 0.06 -2.09
N VAL A 36 -5.48 1.06 -2.12
CA VAL A 36 -5.78 2.37 -1.55
C VAL A 36 -5.86 3.47 -2.62
N ALA A 37 -5.95 3.10 -3.88
CA ALA A 37 -6.09 4.08 -4.96
C ALA A 37 -7.35 4.94 -4.76
N GLY A 38 -7.20 6.26 -4.76
CA GLY A 38 -8.31 7.18 -4.57
C GLY A 38 -8.84 7.26 -3.14
N VAL A 39 -8.15 6.64 -2.19
CA VAL A 39 -8.57 6.62 -0.78
C VAL A 39 -7.81 7.69 -0.01
N ALA A 40 -8.52 8.42 0.87
CA ALA A 40 -7.90 9.45 1.72
C ALA A 40 -6.87 8.81 2.66
N GLY A 41 -5.82 9.57 2.99
CA GLY A 41 -4.70 9.08 3.78
C GLY A 41 -5.06 8.34 5.06
N PRO A 42 -5.92 8.92 5.94
CA PRO A 42 -6.29 8.23 7.18
C PRO A 42 -6.98 6.88 6.96
N LEU A 43 -7.85 6.80 5.95
CA LEU A 43 -8.53 5.56 5.64
C LEU A 43 -7.60 4.56 4.96
N ALA A 44 -6.65 5.04 4.14
CA ALA A 44 -5.64 4.19 3.54
C ALA A 44 -4.77 3.53 4.62
N MET A 45 -4.38 4.29 5.63
CA MET A 45 -3.63 3.76 6.78
C MET A 45 -4.43 2.69 7.52
N LYS A 46 -5.73 2.91 7.69
CA LYS A 46 -6.60 1.95 8.34
C LYS A 46 -6.66 0.64 7.56
N ILE A 47 -6.73 0.72 6.23
CA ILE A 47 -6.71 -0.46 5.37
C ILE A 47 -5.42 -1.27 5.59
N PHE A 48 -4.27 -0.60 5.57
CA PHE A 48 -2.99 -1.28 5.79
C PHE A 48 -2.88 -1.87 7.19
N ASN A 49 -3.36 -1.17 8.21
CA ASN A 49 -3.36 -1.68 9.57
C ASN A 49 -4.23 -2.94 9.68
N ASN A 50 -5.37 -2.96 9.03
CA ASN A 50 -6.24 -4.13 9.02
C ASN A 50 -5.57 -5.30 8.30
N LEU A 51 -4.88 -5.04 7.19
CA LEU A 51 -4.14 -6.08 6.47
C LEU A 51 -3.02 -6.65 7.33
N ARG A 52 -2.30 -5.79 8.04
CA ARG A 52 -1.24 -6.24 8.94
C ARG A 52 -1.81 -7.14 10.04
N GLN A 53 -2.94 -6.76 10.59
CA GLN A 53 -3.61 -7.54 11.63
C GLN A 53 -4.03 -8.92 11.10
N ILE A 54 -4.58 -8.96 9.90
CA ILE A 54 -4.98 -10.22 9.26
C ILE A 54 -3.77 -11.14 9.08
N VAL A 55 -2.66 -10.59 8.60
CA VAL A 55 -1.42 -11.37 8.41
C VAL A 55 -0.95 -11.94 9.75
N ASP A 56 -0.94 -11.11 10.78
CA ASP A 56 -0.45 -11.51 12.10
C ASP A 56 -1.36 -12.56 12.75
N GLU A 57 -2.66 -12.46 12.57
CA GLU A 57 -3.62 -13.38 13.19
C GLU A 57 -3.79 -14.69 12.42
N THR A 58 -3.74 -14.66 11.09
CA THR A 58 -4.06 -15.83 10.27
C THR A 58 -2.85 -16.50 9.64
N GLY A 59 -1.72 -15.82 9.58
CA GLY A 59 -0.54 -16.33 8.91
C GLY A 59 -0.60 -16.28 7.39
N ILE A 60 -1.61 -15.62 6.84
CA ILE A 60 -1.74 -15.45 5.39
C ILE A 60 -0.63 -14.53 4.88
N SER A 61 -0.22 -14.73 3.63
CA SER A 61 0.68 -13.81 2.95
C SER A 61 -0.13 -12.82 2.12
N VAL A 62 0.29 -11.57 2.10
CA VAL A 62 -0.38 -10.52 1.31
C VAL A 62 0.65 -9.86 0.40
N LEU A 63 0.36 -9.83 -0.89
CA LEU A 63 1.15 -9.11 -1.87
C LEU A 63 0.34 -7.92 -2.35
N ILE A 64 0.90 -6.73 -2.18
CA ILE A 64 0.23 -5.48 -2.52
C ILE A 64 1.02 -4.78 -3.61
N ILE A 65 0.33 -4.33 -4.65
CA ILE A 65 0.93 -3.52 -5.71
C ILE A 65 0.51 -2.08 -5.46
N GLU A 66 1.49 -1.20 -5.28
CA GLU A 66 1.27 0.22 -5.06
C GLU A 66 2.32 1.04 -5.79
N HIS A 67 1.97 2.25 -6.14
CA HIS A 67 2.89 3.16 -6.82
C HIS A 67 3.34 4.33 -5.92
N ASN A 68 2.68 4.54 -4.79
CA ASN A 68 3.06 5.60 -3.86
C ASN A 68 4.12 5.08 -2.90
N MET A 69 5.38 5.25 -3.27
CA MET A 69 6.52 4.76 -2.51
C MET A 69 6.57 5.36 -1.10
N ASP A 70 6.33 6.68 -1.00
CA ASP A 70 6.37 7.37 0.28
C ASP A 70 5.35 6.79 1.27
N PHE A 71 4.15 6.50 0.78
CA PHE A 71 3.11 5.89 1.61
C PHE A 71 3.51 4.49 2.06
N ILE A 72 3.99 3.66 1.13
CA ILE A 72 4.38 2.28 1.43
C ILE A 72 5.49 2.22 2.47
N LEU A 73 6.46 3.14 2.39
CA LEU A 73 7.60 3.14 3.32
C LEU A 73 7.19 3.48 4.75
N ARG A 74 6.03 4.08 4.95
CA ARG A 74 5.51 4.41 6.27
C ARG A 74 4.71 3.27 6.90
N GLN A 75 4.41 2.25 6.12
CA GLN A 75 3.61 1.13 6.59
C GLN A 75 4.50 0.03 7.14
N GLY A 76 3.90 -0.85 7.95
CA GLY A 76 4.63 -1.97 8.54
C GLY A 76 4.72 -3.16 7.61
N VAL A 77 5.23 -2.97 6.40
CA VAL A 77 5.41 -4.07 5.45
C VAL A 77 6.73 -4.78 5.72
N ASP A 78 6.78 -6.07 5.43
CA ASP A 78 7.96 -6.89 5.72
C ASP A 78 9.01 -6.80 4.62
N LYS A 79 8.57 -6.75 3.38
CA LYS A 79 9.47 -6.77 2.23
C LYS A 79 8.89 -5.94 1.10
N ILE A 80 9.76 -5.24 0.40
CA ILE A 80 9.38 -4.42 -0.73
C ILE A 80 10.18 -4.87 -1.96
N VAL A 81 9.47 -5.05 -3.07
CA VAL A 81 10.10 -5.26 -4.39
C VAL A 81 9.89 -3.97 -5.16
N VAL A 82 10.97 -3.29 -5.47
CA VAL A 82 10.90 -2.01 -6.21
C VAL A 82 11.11 -2.31 -7.69
N MET A 83 10.17 -1.85 -8.50
CA MET A 83 10.22 -2.04 -9.96
C MET A 83 10.24 -0.69 -10.66
N ASN A 84 10.95 -0.64 -11.77
CA ASN A 84 10.99 0.53 -12.62
C ASN A 84 11.17 0.08 -14.07
N GLU A 85 10.32 0.58 -14.95
CA GLU A 85 10.37 0.27 -16.37
C GLU A 85 10.41 -1.24 -16.65
N GLY A 86 9.62 -2.00 -15.90
CA GLY A 86 9.52 -3.44 -16.09
C GLY A 86 10.64 -4.25 -15.49
N GLU A 87 11.57 -3.61 -14.80
CA GLU A 87 12.71 -4.30 -14.17
C GLU A 87 12.67 -4.15 -12.66
N ILE A 88 13.23 -5.14 -11.96
CA ILE A 88 13.36 -5.07 -10.51
C ILE A 88 14.64 -4.29 -10.18
N LEU A 89 14.50 -3.19 -9.48
CA LEU A 89 15.63 -2.40 -9.01
C LEU A 89 16.25 -3.01 -7.75
N MET A 90 15.41 -3.43 -6.82
CA MET A 90 15.88 -4.05 -5.59
C MET A 90 14.75 -4.78 -4.87
N VAL A 91 15.14 -5.63 -3.94
CA VAL A 91 14.23 -6.30 -3.01
C VAL A 91 14.83 -6.11 -1.62
N GLY A 92 14.02 -5.66 -0.68
CA GLY A 92 14.52 -5.44 0.67
C GLY A 92 13.45 -4.98 1.65
N THR A 93 13.89 -4.70 2.87
CA THR A 93 13.02 -4.13 3.90
C THR A 93 12.76 -2.65 3.59
N PRO A 94 11.76 -2.03 4.25
CA PRO A 94 11.55 -0.59 4.08
C PRO A 94 12.80 0.25 4.37
N ASP A 95 13.56 -0.11 5.37
CA ASP A 95 14.78 0.63 5.72
C ASP A 95 15.85 0.49 4.62
N GLU A 96 16.00 -0.70 4.07
CA GLU A 96 16.93 -0.93 2.97
C GLU A 96 16.52 -0.13 1.73
N VAL A 97 15.23 -0.07 1.46
CA VAL A 97 14.69 0.69 0.33
C VAL A 97 14.94 2.19 0.51
N ARG A 98 14.69 2.70 1.71
CA ARG A 98 14.94 4.12 2.02
C ARG A 98 16.40 4.52 1.82
N SER A 99 17.29 3.59 2.04
CA SER A 99 18.73 3.84 1.97
C SER A 99 19.30 3.64 0.56
N ASN A 100 18.51 3.09 -0.36
CA ASN A 100 18.98 2.80 -1.71
C ASN A 100 18.94 4.04 -2.58
N ARG A 101 20.10 4.45 -3.08
CA ARG A 101 20.24 5.67 -3.86
C ARG A 101 19.46 5.62 -5.17
N GLU A 102 19.47 4.48 -5.86
CA GLU A 102 18.74 4.34 -7.13
C GLU A 102 17.23 4.52 -6.93
N VAL A 103 16.70 3.98 -5.83
CA VAL A 103 15.29 4.13 -5.50
C VAL A 103 14.97 5.59 -5.17
N ILE A 104 15.84 6.23 -4.38
CA ILE A 104 15.66 7.63 -4.03
C ILE A 104 15.62 8.49 -5.29
N GLU A 105 16.52 8.28 -6.21
CA GLU A 105 16.57 9.05 -7.46
C GLU A 105 15.38 8.77 -8.36
N ALA A 106 14.95 7.50 -8.45
CA ALA A 106 13.86 7.13 -9.35
C ALA A 106 12.49 7.57 -8.83
N TYR A 107 12.27 7.56 -7.53
CA TYR A 107 10.94 7.78 -6.94
C TYR A 107 10.92 8.93 -5.94
N LEU A 108 11.78 8.87 -4.94
CA LEU A 108 11.72 9.82 -3.82
C LEU A 108 12.44 11.13 -4.13
N GLY A 109 13.48 11.07 -4.94
CA GLY A 109 14.22 12.26 -5.35
C GLY A 109 13.35 13.23 -6.13
N ALA A 110 12.59 12.73 -7.07
CA ALA A 110 11.68 13.55 -7.88
C ALA A 110 10.60 14.19 -7.01
N ALA A 111 10.02 13.42 -6.09
CA ALA A 111 9.01 13.93 -5.16
C ALA A 111 9.62 14.95 -4.21
N GLY A 112 10.84 14.69 -3.75
CA GLY A 112 11.55 15.61 -2.89
C GLY A 112 11.87 16.93 -3.57
N GLU A 113 12.26 16.88 -4.82
CA GLU A 113 12.55 18.09 -5.61
C GLU A 113 11.30 18.94 -5.81
N GLU A 114 10.17 18.31 -6.08
CA GLU A 114 8.91 19.01 -6.23
C GLU A 114 8.51 19.71 -4.92
N SER A 115 8.65 19.00 -3.82
CA SER A 115 8.35 19.55 -2.50
C SER A 115 9.29 20.72 -2.16
N GLY A 116 10.56 20.55 -2.47
CA GLY A 116 11.56 21.60 -2.24
C GLY A 116 11.26 22.85 -3.05
N GLY A 117 10.82 22.66 -4.30
CA GLY A 117 10.44 23.77 -5.15
C GLY A 117 9.25 24.55 -4.60
N GLU A 118 8.32 23.87 -4.00
CA GLU A 118 7.17 24.52 -3.39
C GLU A 118 7.52 25.30 -2.14
N GLU A 119 8.46 24.82 -1.37
CA GLU A 119 8.87 25.48 -0.14
C GLU A 119 9.65 26.76 -0.40
N GLU A 120 10.30 26.86 -1.53
CA GLU A 120 11.04 28.05 -1.90
C GLU A 120 10.15 29.13 -2.55
#